data_cdec38ebaa0f50b9e1d606d78044901d
#
_entry.id   cdec38ebaa0f50b9e1d606d78044901d
#
_cell.length_a   1.000
_cell.length_b   1.000
_cell.length_c   1.000
_cell.angle_alpha   90.00
_cell.angle_beta   90.00
_cell.angle_gamma   90.00
#
_symmetry.space_group_name_H-M   'P 1'
#
loop_
_entity.id
_entity.type
_entity.pdbx_description
1 polymer ?
#
loop_
_entity_poly.entity_id
_entity_poly.type
_entity_poly.pdbx_seq_one_letter_code
_entity_poly.pdbx_strand_id
1 'polypeptide(L)'
;MSSFKGINSLGEIQSIKTKLIAVIAGASVVTALCLGGFFIFSQIQANHQQLDHYRESLEKNVESSLKGETQVAYSILDEFYKKQQRGELTQEQAQKAAADAVRDLRYDDGKGYFYVDTTEGVNVVLLGRAAEGKSRIDSVDPQGKYYIKE
;
A
#
# COMPACT_ATOMS: atom_id res chain seq x y z
N MET A 1 -5.27 71.33 -51.89
CA MET A 1 -6.12 70.16 -51.50
C MET A 1 -5.33 68.89 -51.34
N SER A 2 -4.22 68.89 -50.57
CA SER A 2 -3.31 67.73 -50.45
C SER A 2 -3.06 67.26 -49.00
N SER A 3 -3.67 67.92 -48.02
CA SER A 3 -3.40 67.67 -46.60
C SER A 3 -4.34 66.62 -45.92
N PHE A 4 -5.46 66.20 -46.55
CA PHE A 4 -6.48 65.34 -45.93
C PHE A 4 -6.25 63.84 -46.10
N LYS A 5 -5.37 63.42 -47.07
CA LYS A 5 -5.09 62.02 -47.35
C LYS A 5 -4.10 61.39 -46.35
N GLY A 6 -3.25 62.17 -45.69
CA GLY A 6 -2.24 61.69 -44.76
C GLY A 6 -2.78 61.33 -43.40
N ILE A 7 -3.88 61.96 -42.95
CA ILE A 7 -4.46 61.71 -41.61
C ILE A 7 -5.20 60.37 -41.57
N ASN A 8 -5.89 60.01 -42.64
CA ASN A 8 -6.58 58.74 -42.74
C ASN A 8 -5.62 57.52 -42.77
N SER A 9 -4.48 57.65 -43.41
CA SER A 9 -3.48 56.55 -43.48
C SER A 9 -2.77 56.30 -42.16
N LEU A 10 -2.53 57.36 -41.36
CA LEU A 10 -1.97 57.22 -40.01
C LEU A 10 -2.95 56.56 -39.03
N GLY A 11 -4.25 56.90 -39.14
CA GLY A 11 -5.32 56.29 -38.35
C GLY A 11 -5.50 54.79 -38.69
N GLU A 12 -5.43 54.40 -39.95
CA GLU A 12 -5.48 53.01 -40.40
C GLU A 12 -4.28 52.21 -39.93
N ILE A 13 -3.06 52.77 -40.05
CA ILE A 13 -1.82 52.12 -39.58
C ILE A 13 -1.85 51.89 -38.06
N GLN A 14 -2.36 52.87 -37.31
CA GLN A 14 -2.50 52.77 -35.86
C GLN A 14 -3.57 51.73 -35.49
N SER A 15 -4.68 51.65 -36.22
CA SER A 15 -5.71 50.60 -36.07
C SER A 15 -5.17 49.19 -36.37
N ILE A 16 -4.34 49.03 -37.40
CA ILE A 16 -3.72 47.73 -37.75
C ILE A 16 -2.74 47.29 -36.67
N LYS A 17 -1.90 48.20 -36.15
CA LYS A 17 -0.96 47.89 -35.06
C LYS A 17 -1.69 47.45 -33.82
N THR A 18 -2.75 48.12 -33.44
CA THR A 18 -3.55 47.76 -32.28
C THR A 18 -4.23 46.39 -32.42
N LYS A 19 -4.79 46.10 -33.59
CA LYS A 19 -5.34 44.78 -33.92
C LYS A 19 -4.30 43.66 -33.84
N LEU A 20 -3.10 43.90 -34.38
CA LEU A 20 -1.99 42.95 -34.36
C LEU A 20 -1.54 42.66 -32.93
N ILE A 21 -1.37 43.69 -32.10
CA ILE A 21 -1.04 43.53 -30.66
C ILE A 21 -2.10 42.74 -29.94
N ALA A 22 -3.38 43.01 -30.17
CA ALA A 22 -4.48 42.29 -29.55
C ALA A 22 -4.48 40.81 -29.95
N VAL A 23 -4.21 40.48 -31.21
CA VAL A 23 -4.14 39.08 -31.67
C VAL A 23 -2.94 38.36 -31.03
N ILE A 24 -1.76 38.99 -30.98
CA ILE A 24 -0.58 38.41 -30.34
C ILE A 24 -0.81 38.18 -28.83
N ALA A 25 -1.37 39.18 -28.14
CA ALA A 25 -1.71 39.08 -26.73
C ALA A 25 -2.74 37.95 -26.47
N GLY A 26 -3.77 37.88 -27.31
CA GLY A 26 -4.77 36.80 -27.21
C GLY A 26 -4.16 35.42 -27.44
N ALA A 27 -3.32 35.26 -28.46
CA ALA A 27 -2.63 34.01 -28.74
C ALA A 27 -1.70 33.59 -27.61
N SER A 28 -0.97 34.54 -26.99
CA SER A 28 -0.08 34.21 -25.85
C SER A 28 -0.86 33.77 -24.60
N VAL A 29 -2.01 34.36 -24.31
CA VAL A 29 -2.86 33.93 -23.21
C VAL A 29 -3.42 32.52 -23.44
N VAL A 30 -3.91 32.22 -24.64
CA VAL A 30 -4.38 30.87 -24.99
C VAL A 30 -3.26 29.83 -24.85
N THR A 31 -2.08 30.14 -25.35
CA THR A 31 -0.93 29.24 -25.23
C THR A 31 -0.54 28.99 -23.77
N ALA A 32 -0.53 30.04 -22.95
CA ALA A 32 -0.23 29.90 -21.52
C ALA A 32 -1.28 29.03 -20.79
N LEU A 33 -2.55 29.18 -21.12
CA LEU A 33 -3.63 28.35 -20.55
C LEU A 33 -3.52 26.89 -21.00
N CYS A 34 -3.20 26.63 -22.28
CA CYS A 34 -3.01 25.27 -22.77
C CYS A 34 -1.82 24.58 -22.12
N LEU A 35 -0.69 25.27 -22.01
CA LEU A 35 0.52 24.72 -21.37
C LEU A 35 0.31 24.51 -19.87
N GLY A 36 -0.33 25.45 -19.19
CA GLY A 36 -0.67 25.34 -17.76
C GLY A 36 -1.62 24.18 -17.50
N GLY A 37 -2.68 24.06 -18.30
CA GLY A 37 -3.63 22.95 -18.21
C GLY A 37 -2.99 21.59 -18.46
N PHE A 38 -2.16 21.50 -19.50
CA PHE A 38 -1.40 20.27 -19.78
C PHE A 38 -0.44 19.92 -18.65
N PHE A 39 0.26 20.89 -18.08
CA PHE A 39 1.16 20.66 -16.96
C PHE A 39 0.42 20.14 -15.72
N ILE A 40 -0.71 20.77 -15.37
CA ILE A 40 -1.54 20.33 -14.23
C ILE A 40 -2.05 18.90 -14.48
N PHE A 41 -2.57 18.62 -15.66
CA PHE A 41 -3.04 17.27 -16.01
C PHE A 41 -1.93 16.23 -15.91
N SER A 42 -0.74 16.52 -16.44
CA SER A 42 0.43 15.65 -16.37
C SER A 42 0.86 15.39 -14.92
N GLN A 43 0.85 16.41 -14.07
CA GLN A 43 1.18 16.28 -12.64
C GLN A 43 0.18 15.41 -11.89
N ILE A 44 -1.11 15.56 -12.14
CA ILE A 44 -2.14 14.73 -11.52
C ILE A 44 -1.93 13.27 -11.90
N GLN A 45 -1.66 12.99 -13.17
CA GLN A 45 -1.45 11.62 -13.65
C GLN A 45 -0.17 10.99 -13.06
N ALA A 46 0.93 11.75 -13.01
CA ALA A 46 2.16 11.29 -12.38
C ALA A 46 1.99 11.00 -10.88
N ASN A 47 1.21 11.83 -10.18
CA ASN A 47 0.93 11.64 -8.76
C ASN A 47 0.11 10.38 -8.47
N HIS A 48 -0.87 10.06 -9.32
CA HIS A 48 -1.62 8.80 -9.20
C HIS A 48 -0.72 7.58 -9.38
N GLN A 49 0.13 7.58 -10.39
CA GLN A 49 1.09 6.48 -10.62
C GLN A 49 2.06 6.30 -9.45
N GLN A 50 2.57 7.39 -8.87
CA GLN A 50 3.42 7.32 -7.69
C GLN A 50 2.70 6.73 -6.48
N LEU A 51 1.45 7.08 -6.25
CA LEU A 51 0.64 6.53 -5.15
C LEU A 51 0.39 5.04 -5.33
N ASP A 52 0.11 4.59 -6.54
CA ASP A 52 -0.10 3.17 -6.84
C ASP A 52 1.19 2.36 -6.64
N HIS A 53 2.32 2.85 -7.14
CA HIS A 53 3.63 2.23 -6.89
C HIS A 53 4.01 2.20 -5.41
N TYR A 54 3.68 3.27 -4.68
CA TYR A 54 3.95 3.32 -3.24
C TYR A 54 3.11 2.30 -2.48
N ARG A 55 1.82 2.18 -2.80
CA ARG A 55 0.93 1.16 -2.21
C ARG A 55 1.43 -0.25 -2.51
N GLU A 56 1.73 -0.55 -3.76
CA GLU A 56 2.26 -1.86 -4.16
C GLU A 56 3.57 -2.19 -3.44
N SER A 57 4.46 -1.20 -3.29
CA SER A 57 5.72 -1.37 -2.55
C SER A 57 5.47 -1.64 -1.06
N LEU A 58 4.51 -0.94 -0.44
CA LEU A 58 4.14 -1.18 0.95
C LEU A 58 3.55 -2.58 1.15
N GLU A 59 2.63 -3.00 0.28
CA GLU A 59 2.02 -4.32 0.33
C GLU A 59 3.08 -5.43 0.21
N LYS A 60 3.99 -5.32 -0.76
CA LYS A 60 5.11 -6.26 -0.92
C LYS A 60 6.06 -6.28 0.28
N ASN A 61 6.35 -5.12 0.87
CA ASN A 61 7.19 -5.05 2.04
C ASN A 61 6.54 -5.71 3.25
N VAL A 62 5.25 -5.45 3.48
CA VAL A 62 4.48 -6.09 4.56
C VAL A 62 4.40 -7.61 4.34
N GLU A 63 4.07 -8.06 3.13
CA GLU A 63 4.04 -9.48 2.80
C GLU A 63 5.39 -10.16 3.02
N SER A 64 6.48 -9.54 2.56
CA SER A 64 7.84 -10.05 2.73
C SER A 64 8.24 -10.13 4.20
N SER A 65 7.90 -9.11 5.00
CA SER A 65 8.17 -9.10 6.44
C SER A 65 7.41 -10.22 7.15
N LEU A 66 6.10 -10.30 6.93
CA LEU A 66 5.25 -11.35 7.52
C LEU A 66 5.71 -12.76 7.15
N LYS A 67 6.11 -12.94 5.88
CA LYS A 67 6.67 -14.23 5.42
C LYS A 67 7.97 -14.57 6.14
N GLY A 68 8.87 -13.59 6.29
CA GLY A 68 10.12 -13.78 7.00
C GLY A 68 9.91 -14.16 8.46
N GLU A 69 9.04 -13.44 9.15
CA GLU A 69 8.71 -13.71 10.55
C GLU A 69 8.02 -15.07 10.74
N THR A 70 7.08 -15.40 9.86
CA THR A 70 6.44 -16.72 9.86
C THR A 70 7.45 -17.84 9.64
N GLN A 71 8.45 -17.63 8.77
CA GLN A 71 9.49 -18.61 8.51
C GLN A 71 10.41 -18.84 9.73
N VAL A 72 10.67 -17.80 10.52
CA VAL A 72 11.39 -17.92 11.80
C VAL A 72 10.58 -18.77 12.78
N ALA A 73 9.29 -18.46 12.97
CA ALA A 73 8.42 -19.25 13.84
C ALA A 73 8.34 -20.72 13.37
N TYR A 74 8.19 -20.95 12.07
CA TYR A 74 8.19 -22.29 11.49
C TYR A 74 9.50 -23.03 11.79
N SER A 75 10.65 -22.38 11.69
CA SER A 75 11.95 -23.00 11.96
C SER A 75 12.07 -23.46 13.43
N ILE A 76 11.47 -22.75 14.35
CA ILE A 76 11.40 -23.14 15.76
C ILE A 76 10.54 -24.39 15.92
N LEU A 77 9.35 -24.41 15.32
CA LEU A 77 8.46 -25.59 15.34
C LEU A 77 9.14 -26.83 14.74
N ASP A 78 9.82 -26.65 13.60
CA ASP A 78 10.55 -27.69 12.89
C ASP A 78 11.69 -28.30 13.75
N GLU A 79 12.39 -27.46 14.53
CA GLU A 79 13.43 -27.97 15.45
C GLU A 79 12.84 -28.88 16.53
N PHE A 80 11.70 -28.54 17.12
CA PHE A 80 11.04 -29.42 18.10
C PHE A 80 10.51 -30.71 17.44
N TYR A 81 9.99 -30.61 16.23
CA TYR A 81 9.62 -31.78 15.44
C TYR A 81 10.82 -32.71 15.18
N LYS A 82 11.96 -32.16 14.80
CA LYS A 82 13.22 -32.92 14.60
C LYS A 82 13.70 -33.56 15.89
N LYS A 83 13.59 -32.91 17.04
CA LYS A 83 13.90 -33.50 18.36
C LYS A 83 13.01 -34.72 18.66
N GLN A 84 11.74 -34.60 18.33
CA GLN A 84 10.82 -35.73 18.46
C GLN A 84 11.21 -36.88 17.52
N GLN A 85 11.56 -36.59 16.26
CA GLN A 85 11.97 -37.59 15.28
C GLN A 85 13.27 -38.32 15.71
N ARG A 86 14.18 -37.62 16.39
CA ARG A 86 15.41 -38.22 16.94
C ARG A 86 15.20 -38.98 18.25
N GLY A 87 13.98 -38.99 18.80
CA GLY A 87 13.66 -39.62 20.07
C GLY A 87 14.13 -38.86 21.31
N GLU A 88 14.55 -37.59 21.16
CA GLU A 88 14.99 -36.74 22.26
C GLU A 88 13.80 -36.26 23.11
N LEU A 89 12.63 -36.09 22.50
CA LEU A 89 11.38 -35.71 23.11
C LEU A 89 10.26 -36.66 22.71
N THR A 90 9.29 -36.88 23.59
CA THR A 90 8.03 -37.48 23.17
C THR A 90 7.23 -36.51 22.31
N GLN A 91 6.24 -36.99 21.56
CA GLN A 91 5.37 -36.12 20.75
C GLN A 91 4.71 -35.03 21.61
N GLU A 92 4.17 -35.40 22.76
CA GLU A 92 3.52 -34.45 23.67
C GLU A 92 4.50 -33.39 24.20
N GLN A 93 5.71 -33.81 24.58
CA GLN A 93 6.75 -32.89 25.03
C GLN A 93 7.18 -31.94 23.93
N ALA A 94 7.38 -32.43 22.70
CA ALA A 94 7.76 -31.61 21.55
C ALA A 94 6.66 -30.59 21.19
N GLN A 95 5.41 -31.03 21.13
CA GLN A 95 4.26 -30.14 20.86
C GLN A 95 4.12 -29.06 21.92
N LYS A 96 4.21 -29.44 23.20
CA LYS A 96 4.12 -28.46 24.30
C LYS A 96 5.26 -27.46 24.24
N ALA A 97 6.51 -27.91 24.09
CA ALA A 97 7.68 -27.04 24.03
C ALA A 97 7.64 -26.10 22.81
N ALA A 98 7.20 -26.60 21.67
CA ALA A 98 7.02 -25.82 20.45
C ALA A 98 5.95 -24.73 20.64
N ALA A 99 4.81 -25.08 21.21
CA ALA A 99 3.72 -24.15 21.51
C ALA A 99 4.17 -23.05 22.51
N ASP A 100 4.88 -23.44 23.56
CA ASP A 100 5.41 -22.51 24.56
C ASP A 100 6.42 -21.54 23.96
N ALA A 101 7.34 -22.05 23.11
CA ALA A 101 8.33 -21.22 22.42
C ALA A 101 7.69 -20.18 21.48
N VAL A 102 6.68 -20.57 20.69
CA VAL A 102 6.00 -19.65 19.76
C VAL A 102 5.09 -18.67 20.51
N ARG A 103 4.51 -19.06 21.65
CA ARG A 103 3.64 -18.20 22.46
C ARG A 103 4.33 -16.94 22.94
N ASP A 104 5.62 -17.01 23.21
CA ASP A 104 6.41 -15.90 23.73
C ASP A 104 7.12 -15.08 22.64
N LEU A 105 7.07 -15.52 21.38
CA LEU A 105 7.62 -14.75 20.27
C LEU A 105 6.86 -13.45 20.03
N ARG A 106 7.62 -12.39 19.80
CA ARG A 106 7.10 -11.08 19.44
C ARG A 106 7.90 -10.52 18.28
N TYR A 107 7.24 -9.69 17.46
CA TYR A 107 7.84 -8.91 16.40
C TYR A 107 7.30 -7.47 16.44
N ASP A 108 7.76 -6.59 15.59
CA ASP A 108 7.35 -5.19 15.49
C ASP A 108 7.32 -4.49 16.87
N ASP A 109 8.48 -4.46 17.54
CA ASP A 109 8.63 -3.87 18.89
C ASP A 109 7.64 -4.39 19.93
N GLY A 110 7.29 -5.65 19.82
CA GLY A 110 6.39 -6.35 20.75
C GLY A 110 4.90 -6.21 20.46
N LYS A 111 4.50 -5.51 19.39
CA LYS A 111 3.10 -5.36 18.98
C LYS A 111 2.56 -6.59 18.26
N GLY A 112 3.42 -7.22 17.46
CA GLY A 112 3.10 -8.43 16.73
C GLY A 112 3.27 -9.69 17.57
N TYR A 113 2.47 -10.70 17.30
CA TYR A 113 2.51 -12.00 17.94
C TYR A 113 2.08 -13.09 16.96
N PHE A 114 2.42 -14.33 17.28
CA PHE A 114 2.00 -15.49 16.51
C PHE A 114 0.78 -16.15 17.13
N TYR A 115 -0.05 -16.71 16.29
CA TYR A 115 -1.08 -17.67 16.70
C TYR A 115 -0.93 -18.96 15.88
N VAL A 116 -1.33 -20.07 16.46
CA VAL A 116 -1.30 -21.39 15.81
C VAL A 116 -2.64 -22.04 16.01
N ASP A 117 -3.26 -22.44 14.92
CA ASP A 117 -4.48 -23.26 14.92
C ASP A 117 -4.19 -24.60 14.24
N THR A 118 -4.88 -25.66 14.65
CA THR A 118 -4.86 -26.95 13.92
C THR A 118 -5.65 -26.82 12.62
N THR A 119 -5.52 -27.79 11.74
CA THR A 119 -6.31 -27.89 10.50
C THR A 119 -7.81 -28.00 10.74
N GLU A 120 -8.22 -28.44 11.93
CA GLU A 120 -9.61 -28.51 12.37
C GLU A 120 -10.07 -27.18 13.02
N GLY A 121 -9.20 -26.15 13.05
CA GLY A 121 -9.50 -24.84 13.61
C GLY A 121 -9.49 -24.78 15.13
N VAL A 122 -8.82 -25.72 15.80
CA VAL A 122 -8.59 -25.65 17.26
C VAL A 122 -7.37 -24.77 17.51
N ASN A 123 -7.52 -23.76 18.34
CA ASN A 123 -6.44 -22.86 18.67
C ASN A 123 -5.43 -23.53 19.63
N VAL A 124 -4.17 -23.55 19.26
CA VAL A 124 -3.06 -24.11 20.05
C VAL A 124 -2.30 -23.00 20.78
N VAL A 125 -2.06 -21.87 20.10
CA VAL A 125 -1.33 -20.74 20.65
C VAL A 125 -2.05 -19.45 20.35
N LEU A 126 -2.35 -18.67 21.39
CA LEU A 126 -2.88 -17.31 21.28
C LEU A 126 -2.56 -16.50 22.55
N LEU A 127 -1.30 -16.23 22.79
CA LEU A 127 -0.86 -15.40 23.94
C LEU A 127 -1.27 -15.94 25.32
N GLY A 128 -1.54 -17.23 25.47
CA GLY A 128 -2.08 -17.78 26.71
C GLY A 128 -3.53 -17.39 27.00
N ARG A 129 -4.28 -16.91 26.00
CA ARG A 129 -5.68 -16.50 26.19
C ARG A 129 -6.60 -17.69 26.39
N ALA A 130 -7.77 -17.43 26.98
CA ALA A 130 -8.80 -18.45 27.23
C ALA A 130 -9.39 -19.12 25.96
N ALA A 131 -8.96 -18.70 24.78
CA ALA A 131 -9.29 -19.32 23.50
C ALA A 131 -8.40 -20.52 23.17
N GLU A 132 -7.22 -20.65 23.79
CA GLU A 132 -6.35 -21.80 23.59
C GLU A 132 -7.07 -23.09 24.02
N GLY A 133 -6.97 -24.13 23.21
CA GLY A 133 -7.70 -25.39 23.34
C GLY A 133 -9.13 -25.37 22.80
N LYS A 134 -9.64 -24.24 22.30
CA LYS A 134 -11.01 -24.14 21.78
C LYS A 134 -11.04 -24.06 20.27
N SER A 135 -12.12 -24.57 19.65
CA SER A 135 -12.36 -24.38 18.24
C SER A 135 -12.67 -22.92 17.91
N ARG A 136 -12.04 -22.42 16.86
CA ARG A 136 -12.26 -21.09 16.29
C ARG A 136 -12.74 -21.14 14.85
N ILE A 137 -13.07 -22.35 14.36
CA ILE A 137 -13.40 -22.59 12.95
C ILE A 137 -14.55 -21.70 12.47
N ASP A 138 -15.51 -21.40 13.32
CA ASP A 138 -16.68 -20.57 13.02
C ASP A 138 -16.52 -19.10 13.44
N SER A 139 -15.30 -18.67 13.77
CA SER A 139 -15.04 -17.29 14.14
C SER A 139 -15.14 -16.37 12.92
N VAL A 140 -15.83 -15.24 13.09
CA VAL A 140 -16.05 -14.24 12.07
C VAL A 140 -15.50 -12.88 12.52
N ASP A 141 -15.11 -12.06 11.54
CA ASP A 141 -14.75 -10.67 11.79
C ASP A 141 -16.02 -9.79 11.99
N PRO A 142 -15.88 -8.50 12.31
CA PRO A 142 -17.02 -7.58 12.46
C PRO A 142 -17.87 -7.42 11.19
N GLN A 143 -17.35 -7.80 10.03
CA GLN A 143 -18.06 -7.78 8.75
C GLN A 143 -18.75 -9.12 8.43
N GLY A 144 -18.59 -10.13 9.30
CA GLY A 144 -19.19 -11.45 9.15
C GLY A 144 -18.39 -12.42 8.28
N LYS A 145 -17.16 -12.07 7.88
CA LYS A 145 -16.26 -12.95 7.12
C LYS A 145 -15.58 -13.93 8.08
N TYR A 146 -15.59 -15.20 7.73
CA TYR A 146 -14.79 -16.20 8.43
C TYR A 146 -13.31 -15.95 8.19
N TYR A 147 -12.48 -16.03 9.23
CA TYR A 147 -11.04 -15.76 9.12
C TYR A 147 -10.16 -16.96 9.49
N ILE A 148 -10.75 -18.10 9.84
CA ILE A 148 -10.05 -19.37 10.08
C ILE A 148 -10.33 -20.37 8.96
N LYS A 149 -11.56 -20.43 8.45
CA LYS A 149 -11.91 -21.26 7.31
C LYS A 149 -12.11 -20.38 6.08
N GLU A 150 -11.30 -20.55 5.08
CA GLU A 150 -11.50 -20.03 3.71
C GLU A 150 -11.83 -21.17 2.75
#